data_691b46da2b5fa80bb5813e45cba5ba51
#
_entry.id   691b46da2b5fa80bb5813e45cba5ba51
#
_cell.length_a   1.000
_cell.length_b   1.000
_cell.length_c   1.000
_cell.angle_alpha   90.00
_cell.angle_beta   90.00
_cell.angle_gamma   90.00
#
_symmetry.space_group_name_H-M   'P 1'
#
loop_
_entity.id
_entity.type
_entity.pdbx_description
1 polymer ?
#
loop_
_entity_poly.entity_id
_entity_poly.type
_entity_poly.pdbx_seq_one_letter_code
_entity_poly.pdbx_strand_id
1 'polypeptide(L)'
;MKTIALFGGSFDPPHTGHIAIVKALKRLNYIDNVVVMPTYLNPFKSKSAANATLRLKWLKEIFRGDKKVIIDDFEVKQNRSVSTIETVLHLLTHYKKVYLVIGADNLASLERWNRFDELKEIVTFIVATRDEIEIDARFIKIEVNETISSSALRDVLDVSRLPSVCKDEILKVYKD
;
A
#
# COMPACT_ATOMS: atom_id res chain seq x y z
N MET A 1 -18.68 -4.84 13.36
CA MET A 1 -17.61 -4.15 12.62
C MET A 1 -16.64 -5.16 12.03
N LYS A 2 -16.05 -4.82 10.91
CA LYS A 2 -15.15 -5.72 10.16
C LYS A 2 -13.69 -5.55 10.55
N THR A 3 -12.91 -6.58 10.25
CA THR A 3 -11.45 -6.59 10.37
C THR A 3 -10.85 -6.35 8.98
N ILE A 4 -9.90 -5.43 8.89
CA ILE A 4 -9.28 -5.05 7.62
C ILE A 4 -7.77 -5.26 7.63
N ALA A 5 -7.22 -5.44 6.43
CA ALA A 5 -5.81 -5.24 6.17
C ALA A 5 -5.63 -3.88 5.50
N LEU A 6 -4.85 -3.01 6.10
CA LEU A 6 -4.52 -1.70 5.54
C LEU A 6 -3.24 -1.80 4.73
N PHE A 7 -3.35 -1.58 3.43
CA PHE A 7 -2.22 -1.53 2.51
C PHE A 7 -2.08 -0.10 1.99
N GLY A 8 -1.20 0.66 2.61
CA GLY A 8 -0.90 2.03 2.21
C GLY A 8 0.33 2.09 1.31
N GLY A 9 0.42 3.11 0.51
CA GLY A 9 1.56 3.33 -0.35
C GLY A 9 1.39 4.51 -1.28
N SER A 10 2.47 4.88 -1.95
CA SER A 10 2.41 5.94 -2.96
C SER A 10 1.72 5.47 -4.24
N PHE A 11 1.93 4.21 -4.62
CA PHE A 11 1.41 3.65 -5.89
C PHE A 11 1.76 4.55 -7.09
N ASP A 12 3.03 4.85 -7.24
CA ASP A 12 3.53 5.88 -8.17
C ASP A 12 4.61 5.32 -9.11
N PRO A 13 4.26 4.43 -10.06
CA PRO A 13 2.92 3.96 -10.42
C PRO A 13 2.48 2.71 -9.64
N PRO A 14 1.18 2.37 -9.66
CA PRO A 14 0.73 1.03 -9.30
C PRO A 14 1.36 0.00 -10.23
N HIS A 15 1.65 -1.19 -9.72
CA HIS A 15 2.28 -2.25 -10.52
C HIS A 15 1.85 -3.64 -10.07
N THR A 16 2.31 -4.66 -10.79
CA THR A 16 1.93 -6.05 -10.53
C THR A 16 2.32 -6.54 -9.13
N GLY A 17 3.37 -5.98 -8.53
CA GLY A 17 3.76 -6.28 -7.15
C GLY A 17 2.69 -5.86 -6.13
N HIS A 18 2.08 -4.70 -6.33
CA HIS A 18 0.96 -4.25 -5.50
C HIS A 18 -0.24 -5.18 -5.62
N ILE A 19 -0.55 -5.61 -6.85
CA ILE A 19 -1.65 -6.54 -7.11
C ILE A 19 -1.39 -7.88 -6.43
N ALA A 20 -0.15 -8.38 -6.47
CA ALA A 20 0.24 -9.64 -5.83
C ALA A 20 0.05 -9.58 -4.30
N ILE A 21 0.40 -8.47 -3.67
CA ILE A 21 0.18 -8.26 -2.23
C ILE A 21 -1.31 -8.31 -1.91
N VAL A 22 -2.15 -7.61 -2.66
CA VAL A 22 -3.60 -7.62 -2.44
C VAL A 22 -4.17 -9.03 -2.60
N LYS A 23 -3.73 -9.78 -3.60
CA LYS A 23 -4.15 -11.18 -3.79
C LYS A 23 -3.79 -12.05 -2.59
N ALA A 24 -2.58 -11.91 -2.06
CA ALA A 24 -2.13 -12.66 -0.88
C ALA A 24 -2.98 -12.31 0.35
N LEU A 25 -3.28 -11.04 0.56
CA LEU A 25 -4.12 -10.58 1.67
C LEU A 25 -5.55 -11.11 1.59
N LYS A 26 -6.10 -11.19 0.40
CA LYS A 26 -7.47 -11.70 0.17
C LYS A 26 -7.62 -13.17 0.53
N ARG A 27 -6.53 -13.93 0.56
CA ARG A 27 -6.53 -15.36 0.94
C ARG A 27 -6.56 -15.58 2.45
N LEU A 28 -6.29 -14.55 3.24
CA LEU A 28 -6.29 -14.66 4.70
C LEU A 28 -7.73 -14.70 5.21
N ASN A 29 -8.10 -15.81 5.87
CA ASN A 29 -9.49 -16.04 6.28
C ASN A 29 -9.96 -15.15 7.41
N TYR A 30 -9.04 -14.47 8.11
CA TYR A 30 -9.37 -13.54 9.20
C TYR A 30 -9.46 -12.08 8.75
N ILE A 31 -9.27 -11.80 7.47
CA ILE A 31 -9.41 -10.46 6.90
C ILE A 31 -10.72 -10.37 6.12
N ASP A 32 -11.58 -9.45 6.52
CA ASP A 32 -12.87 -9.22 5.82
C ASP A 32 -12.67 -8.42 4.54
N ASN A 33 -11.90 -7.34 4.61
CA ASN A 33 -11.61 -6.48 3.46
C ASN A 33 -10.16 -6.03 3.47
N VAL A 34 -9.63 -5.80 2.27
CA VAL A 34 -8.34 -5.15 2.06
C VAL A 34 -8.62 -3.69 1.73
N VAL A 35 -8.12 -2.79 2.55
CA VAL A 35 -8.22 -1.34 2.32
C VAL A 35 -6.91 -0.87 1.69
N VAL A 36 -6.99 -0.41 0.45
CA VAL A 36 -5.85 0.16 -0.29
C VAL A 36 -5.93 1.67 -0.16
N MET A 37 -4.88 2.27 0.42
CA MET A 37 -4.86 3.68 0.81
C MET A 37 -3.69 4.40 0.12
N PRO A 38 -3.94 5.09 -1.02
CA PRO A 38 -2.88 5.88 -1.63
C PRO A 38 -2.58 7.12 -0.78
N THR A 39 -1.29 7.47 -0.69
CA THR A 39 -0.87 8.69 -0.02
C THR A 39 -1.18 9.90 -0.88
N TYR A 40 -1.47 11.05 -0.26
CA TYR A 40 -1.43 12.33 -0.98
C TYR A 40 0.02 12.65 -1.39
N LEU A 41 0.92 12.60 -0.40
CA LEU A 41 2.36 12.71 -0.58
C LEU A 41 3.01 11.87 0.50
N ASN A 42 3.93 10.98 0.10
CA ASN A 42 4.65 10.17 1.07
C ASN A 42 5.40 11.10 2.04
N PRO A 43 5.25 10.93 3.38
CA PRO A 43 5.90 11.79 4.36
C PRO A 43 7.42 11.89 4.22
N PHE A 44 8.04 10.89 3.60
CA PHE A 44 9.49 10.83 3.39
C PHE A 44 9.94 11.34 2.00
N LYS A 45 9.00 11.88 1.20
CA LYS A 45 9.28 12.40 -0.15
C LYS A 45 8.80 13.83 -0.28
N SER A 46 9.50 14.60 -1.11
CA SER A 46 9.15 16.00 -1.40
C SER A 46 8.05 16.17 -2.46
N LYS A 47 7.90 15.16 -3.34
CA LYS A 47 6.90 15.18 -4.42
C LYS A 47 6.61 13.77 -4.93
N SER A 48 5.46 13.60 -5.60
CA SER A 48 5.10 12.41 -6.36
C SER A 48 5.27 12.67 -7.85
N ALA A 49 5.56 11.63 -8.65
CA ALA A 49 5.64 11.73 -10.11
C ALA A 49 4.26 11.91 -10.72
N ALA A 50 3.25 11.12 -10.27
CA ALA A 50 1.86 11.36 -10.63
C ALA A 50 1.13 11.99 -9.44
N ASN A 51 0.14 12.85 -9.72
CA ASN A 51 -0.65 13.46 -8.65
C ASN A 51 -1.55 12.42 -7.96
N ALA A 52 -2.00 12.74 -6.75
CA ALA A 52 -2.77 11.83 -5.92
C ALA A 52 -4.11 11.43 -6.57
N THR A 53 -4.79 12.36 -7.22
CA THR A 53 -6.07 12.10 -7.89
C THR A 53 -5.92 11.07 -8.99
N LEU A 54 -4.86 11.14 -9.77
CA LEU A 54 -4.59 10.22 -10.87
C LEU A 54 -4.24 8.82 -10.34
N ARG A 55 -3.39 8.73 -9.31
CA ARG A 55 -3.04 7.46 -8.68
C ARG A 55 -4.27 6.79 -8.06
N LEU A 56 -5.13 7.55 -7.42
CA LEU A 56 -6.39 7.06 -6.87
C LEU A 56 -7.30 6.49 -7.97
N LYS A 57 -7.41 7.19 -9.10
CA LYS A 57 -8.19 6.73 -10.27
C LYS A 57 -7.68 5.39 -10.78
N TRP A 58 -6.37 5.24 -10.94
CA TRP A 58 -5.78 3.98 -11.40
C TRP A 58 -6.08 2.82 -10.47
N LEU A 59 -5.98 3.03 -9.16
CA LEU A 59 -6.30 1.98 -8.19
C LEU A 59 -7.76 1.57 -8.27
N LYS A 60 -8.67 2.52 -8.43
CA LYS A 60 -10.10 2.21 -8.61
C LYS A 60 -10.37 1.41 -9.88
N GLU A 61 -9.65 1.68 -10.97
CA GLU A 61 -9.76 0.93 -12.21
C GLU A 61 -9.21 -0.49 -12.07
N ILE A 62 -8.04 -0.63 -11.44
CA ILE A 62 -7.38 -1.93 -11.25
C ILE A 62 -8.25 -2.90 -10.46
N PHE A 63 -8.88 -2.43 -9.39
CA PHE A 63 -9.65 -3.26 -8.48
C PHE A 63 -11.17 -3.14 -8.66
N ARG A 64 -11.60 -2.61 -9.82
CA ARG A 64 -13.03 -2.47 -10.12
C ARG A 64 -13.75 -3.80 -10.02
N GLY A 65 -14.87 -3.83 -9.32
CA GLY A 65 -15.70 -5.03 -9.16
C GLY A 65 -15.20 -6.04 -8.12
N ASP A 66 -14.05 -5.82 -7.53
CA ASP A 66 -13.56 -6.68 -6.46
C ASP A 66 -14.18 -6.24 -5.12
N LYS A 67 -15.17 -7.00 -4.67
CA LYS A 67 -15.94 -6.66 -3.46
C LYS A 67 -15.12 -6.75 -2.17
N LYS A 68 -14.00 -7.47 -2.20
CA LYS A 68 -13.13 -7.61 -1.02
C LYS A 68 -12.13 -6.46 -0.88
N VAL A 69 -11.96 -5.64 -1.91
CA VAL A 69 -11.02 -4.52 -1.95
C VAL A 69 -11.77 -3.20 -1.85
N ILE A 70 -11.31 -2.35 -0.95
CA ILE A 70 -11.83 -0.99 -0.77
C ILE A 70 -10.69 -0.02 -1.08
N ILE A 71 -10.90 0.88 -2.04
CA ILE A 71 -9.95 1.95 -2.32
C ILE A 71 -10.39 3.16 -1.50
N ASP A 72 -9.58 3.54 -0.51
CA ASP A 72 -9.91 4.60 0.43
C ASP A 72 -9.15 5.87 0.08
N ASP A 73 -9.86 6.98 0.05
CA ASP A 73 -9.31 8.28 -0.32
C ASP A 73 -9.04 9.21 0.88
N PHE A 74 -9.07 8.68 2.09
CA PHE A 74 -8.90 9.49 3.29
C PHE A 74 -7.62 10.34 3.25
N GLU A 75 -6.46 9.72 2.98
CA GLU A 75 -5.19 10.45 2.94
C GLU A 75 -5.14 11.46 1.80
N VAL A 76 -5.65 11.09 0.63
CA VAL A 76 -5.69 11.99 -0.53
C VAL A 76 -6.52 13.25 -0.24
N LYS A 77 -7.64 13.10 0.46
CA LYS A 77 -8.52 14.22 0.82
C LYS A 77 -7.90 15.20 1.81
N GLN A 78 -6.87 14.80 2.56
CA GLN A 78 -6.23 15.69 3.51
C GLN A 78 -5.38 16.78 2.83
N ASN A 79 -5.01 16.61 1.57
CA ASN A 79 -4.16 17.53 0.79
C ASN A 79 -2.83 17.84 1.48
N ARG A 80 -2.29 16.88 2.21
CA ARG A 80 -1.02 16.94 2.92
C ARG A 80 -0.49 15.54 3.19
N SER A 81 0.77 15.43 3.57
CA SER A 81 1.31 14.17 4.09
C SER A 81 0.58 13.77 5.36
N VAL A 82 0.22 12.50 5.46
CA VAL A 82 -0.49 11.92 6.61
C VAL A 82 0.35 10.79 7.18
N SER A 83 0.56 10.80 8.49
CA SER A 83 1.28 9.72 9.15
C SER A 83 0.42 8.46 9.27
N THR A 84 1.06 7.29 9.32
CA THR A 84 0.35 6.02 9.43
C THR A 84 -0.54 5.95 10.67
N ILE A 85 -0.07 6.47 11.82
CA ILE A 85 -0.86 6.48 13.06
C ILE A 85 -2.16 7.26 12.89
N GLU A 86 -2.12 8.39 12.22
CA GLU A 86 -3.33 9.19 11.96
C GLU A 86 -4.35 8.42 11.12
N THR A 87 -3.88 7.76 10.06
CA THR A 87 -4.73 6.93 9.20
C THR A 87 -5.34 5.76 9.97
N VAL A 88 -4.54 5.06 10.77
CA VAL A 88 -5.01 3.93 11.57
C VAL A 88 -6.06 4.36 12.59
N LEU A 89 -5.83 5.47 13.30
CA LEU A 89 -6.80 5.98 14.26
C LEU A 89 -8.12 6.34 13.59
N HIS A 90 -8.07 6.93 12.40
CA HIS A 90 -9.26 7.20 11.61
C HIS A 90 -10.00 5.90 11.26
N LEU A 91 -9.29 4.89 10.75
CA LEU A 91 -9.90 3.62 10.36
C LEU A 91 -10.50 2.86 11.55
N LEU A 92 -9.90 2.93 12.72
CA LEU A 92 -10.42 2.28 13.93
C LEU A 92 -11.73 2.89 14.41
N THR A 93 -12.16 4.05 13.90
CA THR A 93 -13.50 4.57 14.15
C THR A 93 -14.57 3.83 13.32
N HIS A 94 -14.18 3.10 12.27
CA HIS A 94 -15.07 2.41 11.34
C HIS A 94 -14.91 0.90 11.36
N TYR A 95 -13.74 0.41 11.78
CA TYR A 95 -13.38 -1.01 11.73
C TYR A 95 -12.98 -1.51 13.12
N LYS A 96 -13.22 -2.81 13.33
CA LYS A 96 -12.92 -3.47 14.60
C LYS A 96 -11.42 -3.62 14.85
N LYS A 97 -10.68 -3.98 13.80
CA LYS A 97 -9.26 -4.29 13.89
C LYS A 97 -8.55 -3.96 12.58
N VAL A 98 -7.34 -3.44 12.69
CA VAL A 98 -6.48 -3.13 11.56
C VAL A 98 -5.22 -3.99 11.61
N TYR A 99 -5.02 -4.77 10.55
CA TYR A 99 -3.73 -5.39 10.23
C TYR A 99 -3.00 -4.43 9.31
N LEU A 100 -1.86 -3.93 9.74
CA LEU A 100 -1.07 -2.99 8.94
C LEU A 100 -0.06 -3.74 8.08
N VAL A 101 -0.19 -3.59 6.78
CA VAL A 101 0.67 -4.27 5.80
C VAL A 101 1.85 -3.39 5.47
N ILE A 102 3.06 -3.93 5.65
CA ILE A 102 4.30 -3.24 5.29
C ILE A 102 5.16 -4.16 4.45
N GLY A 103 5.95 -3.57 3.54
CA GLY A 103 6.99 -4.32 2.84
C GLY A 103 8.18 -4.59 3.75
N ALA A 104 8.88 -5.69 3.53
CA ALA A 104 10.04 -6.07 4.35
C ALA A 104 11.13 -4.99 4.35
N ASP A 105 11.24 -4.20 3.28
CA ASP A 105 12.18 -3.09 3.18
C ASP A 105 11.90 -1.94 4.15
N ASN A 106 10.72 -1.89 4.76
CA ASN A 106 10.37 -0.89 5.78
C ASN A 106 10.80 -1.30 7.19
N LEU A 107 11.20 -2.54 7.43
CA LEU A 107 11.52 -3.04 8.77
C LEU A 107 12.66 -2.25 9.42
N ALA A 108 13.68 -1.88 8.65
CA ALA A 108 14.83 -1.14 9.17
C ALA A 108 14.46 0.27 9.67
N SER A 109 13.40 0.88 9.14
CA SER A 109 12.98 2.23 9.49
C SER A 109 11.72 2.29 10.35
N LEU A 110 11.10 1.13 10.63
CA LEU A 110 9.78 1.06 11.26
C LEU A 110 9.71 1.79 12.60
N GLU A 111 10.74 1.64 13.44
CA GLU A 111 10.78 2.27 14.76
C GLU A 111 10.85 3.81 14.71
N ARG A 112 11.21 4.37 13.57
CA ARG A 112 11.30 5.82 13.35
C ARG A 112 9.98 6.42 12.86
N TRP A 113 8.96 5.59 12.65
CA TRP A 113 7.66 6.09 12.22
C TRP A 113 7.03 6.91 13.33
N ASN A 114 6.27 7.93 12.95
CA ASN A 114 5.62 8.83 13.89
C ASN A 114 4.77 8.07 14.90
N ARG A 115 5.02 8.29 16.19
CA ARG A 115 4.29 7.66 17.29
C ARG A 115 4.28 6.12 17.19
N PHE A 116 5.42 5.54 16.82
CA PHE A 116 5.53 4.08 16.61
C PHE A 116 5.11 3.27 17.85
N ASP A 117 5.49 3.70 19.05
CA ASP A 117 5.14 2.99 20.30
C ASP A 117 3.63 2.87 20.47
N GLU A 118 2.90 3.90 20.08
CA GLU A 118 1.43 3.88 20.08
C GLU A 118 0.88 3.04 18.94
N LEU A 119 1.45 3.18 17.76
CA LEU A 119 1.03 2.43 16.57
C LEU A 119 1.11 0.92 16.80
N LYS A 120 2.21 0.42 17.33
CA LYS A 120 2.42 -1.01 17.57
C LYS A 120 1.42 -1.62 18.55
N GLU A 121 0.81 -0.81 19.40
CA GLU A 121 -0.20 -1.28 20.37
C GLU A 121 -1.59 -1.42 19.73
N ILE A 122 -1.86 -0.70 18.65
CA ILE A 122 -3.20 -0.64 18.05
C ILE A 122 -3.33 -1.38 16.72
N VAL A 123 -2.22 -1.87 16.15
CA VAL A 123 -2.25 -2.68 14.94
C VAL A 123 -1.53 -4.01 15.14
N THR A 124 -1.82 -4.97 14.25
CA THR A 124 -1.00 -6.16 14.05
C THR A 124 -0.33 -6.02 12.69
N PHE A 125 1.00 -6.19 12.65
CA PHE A 125 1.74 -6.04 11.40
C PHE A 125 1.67 -7.31 10.55
N ILE A 126 1.48 -7.13 9.25
CA ILE A 126 1.69 -8.15 8.23
C ILE A 126 2.84 -7.66 7.35
N VAL A 127 3.87 -8.48 7.21
CA VAL A 127 5.05 -8.13 6.43
C VAL A 127 5.04 -8.89 5.11
N ALA A 128 5.03 -8.16 4.01
CA ALA A 128 5.16 -8.75 2.68
C ALA A 128 6.64 -8.97 2.37
N THR A 129 6.99 -10.19 1.96
CA THR A 129 8.38 -10.54 1.63
C THR A 129 8.89 -9.71 0.46
N ARG A 130 10.17 -9.40 0.51
CA ARG A 130 10.84 -8.68 -0.57
C ARG A 130 12.31 -9.10 -0.61
N ASP A 131 12.77 -9.54 -1.78
CA ASP A 131 14.13 -10.02 -1.98
C ASP A 131 14.49 -11.09 -0.94
N GLU A 132 15.68 -11.01 -0.36
CA GLU A 132 16.16 -11.94 0.66
C GLU A 132 16.16 -11.30 2.06
N ILE A 133 15.36 -10.26 2.27
CA ILE A 133 15.27 -9.61 3.58
C ILE A 133 14.68 -10.58 4.59
N GLU A 134 15.41 -10.82 5.66
CA GLU A 134 14.98 -11.68 6.74
C GLU A 134 13.89 -10.99 7.57
N ILE A 135 12.81 -11.72 7.87
CA ILE A 135 11.68 -11.23 8.63
C ILE A 135 11.62 -11.98 9.96
N ASP A 136 11.67 -11.22 11.05
CA ASP A 136 11.57 -11.77 12.39
C ASP A 136 10.26 -12.57 12.56
N ALA A 137 10.35 -13.74 13.23
CA ALA A 137 9.23 -14.64 13.44
C ALA A 137 8.06 -14.02 14.23
N ARG A 138 8.27 -12.91 14.94
CA ARG A 138 7.21 -12.17 15.65
C ARG A 138 6.19 -11.52 14.71
N PHE A 139 6.54 -11.32 13.43
CA PHE A 139 5.65 -10.73 12.44
C PHE A 139 4.91 -11.80 11.65
N ILE A 140 3.67 -11.51 11.29
CA ILE A 140 2.94 -12.30 10.29
C ILE A 140 3.58 -12.02 8.94
N LYS A 141 3.96 -13.08 8.22
CA LYS A 141 4.62 -12.96 6.92
C LYS A 141 3.69 -13.43 5.81
N ILE A 142 3.59 -12.67 4.74
CA ILE A 142 2.99 -13.11 3.49
C ILE A 142 4.08 -13.16 2.41
N GLU A 143 4.09 -14.23 1.62
CA GLU A 143 5.08 -14.39 0.57
C GLU A 143 4.56 -13.82 -0.74
N VAL A 144 5.38 -12.96 -1.35
CA VAL A 144 5.08 -12.28 -2.60
C VAL A 144 6.27 -12.47 -3.53
N ASN A 145 6.04 -13.09 -4.68
CA ASN A 145 7.08 -13.44 -5.63
C ASN A 145 7.48 -12.29 -6.57
N GLU A 146 6.82 -11.15 -6.48
CA GLU A 146 7.13 -9.97 -7.29
C GLU A 146 8.22 -9.13 -6.64
N THR A 147 9.32 -8.90 -7.37
CA THR A 147 10.50 -8.17 -6.86
C THR A 147 10.61 -6.75 -7.40
N ILE A 148 9.53 -6.17 -7.88
CA ILE A 148 9.52 -4.84 -8.48
C ILE A 148 9.12 -3.76 -7.46
N SER A 149 9.64 -2.54 -7.64
CA SER A 149 9.22 -1.36 -6.88
C SER A 149 8.83 -0.22 -7.81
N SER A 150 8.02 0.70 -7.30
CA SER A 150 7.67 1.90 -8.06
C SER A 150 8.90 2.75 -8.39
N SER A 151 9.88 2.83 -7.48
CA SER A 151 11.15 3.53 -7.75
C SER A 151 11.89 2.93 -8.92
N ALA A 152 12.04 1.59 -8.95
CA ALA A 152 12.69 0.90 -10.05
C ALA A 152 11.95 1.11 -11.38
N LEU A 153 10.62 1.12 -11.35
CA LEU A 153 9.80 1.36 -12.54
C LEU A 153 9.90 2.79 -13.05
N ARG A 154 10.08 3.77 -12.17
CA ARG A 154 10.31 5.16 -12.61
C ARG A 154 11.67 5.35 -13.27
N ASP A 155 12.67 4.57 -12.86
CA ASP A 155 14.01 4.61 -13.44
C ASP A 155 14.06 3.86 -14.79
N VAL A 156 13.54 2.64 -14.82
CA VAL A 156 13.46 1.80 -16.03
C VAL A 156 12.05 1.24 -16.13
N LEU A 157 11.28 1.77 -17.07
CA LEU A 157 9.88 1.42 -17.23
C LEU A 157 9.71 0.05 -17.89
N ASP A 158 9.46 -0.98 -17.09
CA ASP A 158 9.12 -2.32 -17.55
C ASP A 158 7.60 -2.43 -17.75
N VAL A 159 7.17 -2.34 -19.00
CA VAL A 159 5.75 -2.35 -19.39
C VAL A 159 5.03 -3.61 -18.92
N SER A 160 5.75 -4.75 -18.82
CA SER A 160 5.15 -6.02 -18.37
C SER A 160 4.72 -5.98 -16.89
N ARG A 161 5.24 -5.04 -16.12
CA ARG A 161 4.91 -4.85 -14.69
C ARG A 161 3.75 -3.89 -14.45
N LEU A 162 3.24 -3.27 -15.51
CA LEU A 162 2.13 -2.33 -15.40
C LEU A 162 0.78 -3.05 -15.48
N PRO A 163 -0.22 -2.61 -14.69
CA PRO A 163 -1.57 -3.17 -14.79
C PRO A 163 -2.16 -2.92 -16.18
N SER A 164 -2.71 -3.95 -16.80
CA SER A 164 -3.20 -3.87 -18.18
C SER A 164 -4.31 -2.83 -18.37
N VAL A 165 -5.17 -2.65 -17.38
CA VAL A 165 -6.36 -1.78 -17.48
C VAL A 165 -6.00 -0.28 -17.60
N CYS A 166 -4.89 0.14 -17.02
CA CYS A 166 -4.45 1.54 -17.04
C CYS A 166 -3.04 1.73 -17.61
N LYS A 167 -2.52 0.70 -18.28
CA LYS A 167 -1.15 0.68 -18.82
C LYS A 167 -0.84 1.90 -19.69
N ASP A 168 -1.70 2.20 -20.65
CA ASP A 168 -1.45 3.29 -21.60
C ASP A 168 -1.42 4.65 -20.92
N GLU A 169 -2.30 4.88 -19.98
CA GLU A 169 -2.34 6.13 -19.23
C GLU A 169 -1.09 6.30 -18.34
N ILE A 170 -0.66 5.22 -17.68
CA ILE A 170 0.57 5.20 -16.89
C ILE A 170 1.78 5.50 -17.78
N LEU A 171 1.85 4.86 -18.95
CA LEU A 171 2.94 5.08 -19.89
C LEU A 171 3.08 6.54 -20.28
N LYS A 172 1.97 7.25 -20.50
CA LYS A 172 2.00 8.69 -20.84
C LYS A 172 2.58 9.56 -19.73
N VAL A 173 2.39 9.16 -18.47
CA VAL A 173 2.88 9.95 -17.31
C VAL A 173 4.35 9.71 -17.03
N TYR A 174 4.84 8.49 -17.20
CA TYR A 174 6.18 8.09 -16.77
C TYR A 174 7.20 7.94 -17.90
N LYS A 175 6.78 8.16 -19.14
CA LYS A 175 7.60 7.91 -20.33
C LYS A 175 8.42 9.14 -20.74
N ASP A 176 9.12 9.75 -19.88
CA ASP A 176 10.03 10.85 -20.30
C ASP A 176 11.44 10.61 -19.78
#